data_2c99009a461f074d5b289d7b48ac3a9c
#
_entry.id   2c99009a461f074d5b289d7b48ac3a9c
#
_cell.length_a   1.000
_cell.length_b   1.000
_cell.length_c   1.000
_cell.angle_alpha   90.00
_cell.angle_beta   90.00
_cell.angle_gamma   90.00
#
_symmetry.space_group_name_H-M   'P 1'
#
loop_
_entity.id
_entity.type
_entity.pdbx_description
1 polymer ?
#
loop_
_entity_poly.entity_id
_entity_poly.type
_entity_poly.pdbx_seq_one_letter_code
_entity_poly.pdbx_strand_id
1 'polypeptide(L)'
;ELAKEAVERGADIVCSIGGDGTVNEVASGLIHTNAALAIIPSGSGNGLARHLRIPTDPLSAIKVLNRGLVQSMDYGTVNGRPFFCTCGVGFDAFISQKFAESGKRGPVSNMESGLNKSLR
;
A
#
# COMPACT_ATOMS: atom_id res chain seq x y z
N GLU A 1 5.85 -12.96 2.85
CA GLU A 1 6.49 -14.05 3.62
C GLU A 1 6.56 -13.68 5.10
N LEU A 2 7.27 -12.63 5.52
CA LEU A 2 7.40 -12.18 6.91
C LEU A 2 6.05 -11.93 7.62
N ALA A 3 5.06 -11.38 6.93
CA ALA A 3 3.74 -11.13 7.50
C ALA A 3 3.02 -12.43 7.88
N LYS A 4 3.15 -13.48 7.06
CA LYS A 4 2.60 -14.81 7.37
C LYS A 4 3.30 -15.44 8.55
N GLU A 5 4.63 -15.38 8.58
CA GLU A 5 5.43 -15.88 9.69
C GLU A 5 5.06 -15.18 11.02
N ALA A 6 4.84 -13.87 10.98
CA ALA A 6 4.41 -13.12 12.17
C ALA A 6 3.06 -13.64 12.70
N VAL A 7 2.10 -13.90 11.80
CA VAL A 7 0.79 -14.46 12.18
C VAL A 7 0.94 -15.87 12.75
N GLU A 8 1.75 -16.73 12.12
CA GLU A 8 2.03 -18.09 12.61
C GLU A 8 2.65 -18.10 14.01
N ARG A 9 3.40 -17.05 14.33
CA ARG A 9 3.96 -16.82 15.68
C ARG A 9 2.97 -16.15 16.66
N GLY A 10 1.73 -15.93 16.25
CA GLY A 10 0.67 -15.40 17.11
C GLY A 10 0.60 -13.87 17.17
N ALA A 11 1.08 -13.16 16.16
CA ALA A 11 0.91 -11.72 16.12
C ALA A 11 -0.55 -11.35 15.86
N ASP A 12 -1.14 -10.53 16.73
CA ASP A 12 -2.48 -9.97 16.56
C ASP A 12 -2.48 -8.77 15.61
N ILE A 13 -1.34 -8.08 15.49
CA ILE A 13 -1.18 -6.91 14.63
C ILE A 13 0.14 -7.01 13.88
N VAL A 14 0.09 -6.81 12.56
CA VAL A 14 1.29 -6.69 11.73
C VAL A 14 1.36 -5.29 11.14
N CYS A 15 2.45 -4.57 11.45
CA CYS A 15 2.63 -3.19 11.02
C CYS A 15 3.42 -3.11 9.72
N SER A 16 2.83 -2.50 8.70
CA SER A 16 3.50 -2.14 7.46
C SER A 16 4.10 -0.74 7.59
N ILE A 17 5.43 -0.62 7.48
CA ILE A 17 6.13 0.66 7.44
C ILE A 17 6.66 0.84 6.01
N GLY A 18 6.00 1.69 5.22
CA GLY A 18 6.37 1.85 3.81
C GLY A 18 5.32 2.55 2.96
N GLY A 19 5.46 2.41 1.64
CA GLY A 19 4.50 2.90 0.66
C GLY A 19 3.47 1.85 0.28
N ASP A 20 2.69 2.15 -0.77
CA ASP A 20 1.56 1.32 -1.22
C ASP A 20 1.96 -0.11 -1.59
N GLY A 21 3.14 -0.32 -2.18
CA GLY A 21 3.65 -1.65 -2.50
C GLY A 21 3.88 -2.50 -1.24
N THR A 22 4.55 -1.95 -0.23
CA THR A 22 4.80 -2.63 1.05
C THR A 22 3.49 -2.94 1.77
N VAL A 23 2.55 -1.99 1.77
CA VAL A 23 1.21 -2.18 2.35
C VAL A 23 0.51 -3.34 1.64
N ASN A 24 0.52 -3.39 0.31
CA ASN A 24 -0.11 -4.45 -0.47
C ASN A 24 0.51 -5.83 -0.18
N GLU A 25 1.83 -5.92 -0.08
CA GLU A 25 2.53 -7.16 0.24
C GLU A 25 2.20 -7.68 1.64
N VAL A 26 2.23 -6.80 2.65
CA VAL A 26 1.90 -7.15 4.04
C VAL A 26 0.43 -7.56 4.14
N ALA A 27 -0.48 -6.74 3.61
CA ALA A 27 -1.91 -7.02 3.61
C ALA A 27 -2.27 -8.34 2.93
N SER A 28 -1.61 -8.65 1.80
CA SER A 28 -1.79 -9.95 1.11
C SER A 28 -1.40 -11.15 1.98
N GLY A 29 -0.45 -10.97 2.89
CA GLY A 29 -0.06 -12.01 3.85
C GLY A 29 -1.06 -12.20 5.00
N LEU A 30 -1.97 -11.24 5.21
CA LEU A 30 -2.93 -11.24 6.31
C LEU A 30 -4.34 -11.66 5.88
N ILE A 31 -4.59 -11.84 4.59
CA ILE A 31 -5.89 -12.29 4.06
C ILE A 31 -6.29 -13.61 4.74
N HIS A 32 -7.54 -13.70 5.18
CA HIS A 32 -8.09 -14.87 5.89
C HIS A 32 -7.40 -15.21 7.22
N THR A 33 -6.73 -14.25 7.84
CA THR A 33 -6.19 -14.37 9.20
C THR A 33 -6.98 -13.48 10.16
N ASN A 34 -6.78 -13.65 11.46
CA ASN A 34 -7.35 -12.80 12.50
C ASN A 34 -6.45 -11.59 12.83
N ALA A 35 -5.27 -11.50 12.24
CA ALA A 35 -4.35 -10.41 12.50
C ALA A 35 -4.78 -9.12 11.79
N ALA A 36 -4.66 -8.00 12.49
CA ALA A 36 -4.94 -6.68 11.93
C ALA A 36 -3.72 -6.10 11.21
N LEU A 37 -3.97 -5.40 10.09
CA LEU A 37 -2.97 -4.57 9.43
C LEU A 37 -2.88 -3.21 10.11
N ALA A 38 -1.69 -2.83 10.54
CA ALA A 38 -1.36 -1.46 10.91
C ALA A 38 -0.52 -0.80 9.81
N ILE A 39 -0.67 0.50 9.58
CA ILE A 39 0.05 1.21 8.52
C ILE A 39 0.75 2.43 9.09
N ILE A 40 2.08 2.50 8.89
CA ILE A 40 2.88 3.71 9.08
C ILE A 40 3.35 4.15 7.69
N PRO A 41 2.72 5.21 7.12
CA PRO A 41 3.00 5.62 5.75
C PRO A 41 4.41 6.20 5.62
N SER A 42 5.19 5.67 4.68
CA SER A 42 6.55 6.15 4.38
C SER A 42 6.86 6.13 2.87
N GLY A 43 5.84 6.10 2.04
CA GLY A 43 5.95 6.17 0.57
C GLY A 43 5.60 7.54 0.02
N SER A 44 5.69 7.69 -1.31
CA SER A 44 5.32 8.93 -2.01
C SER A 44 3.81 9.07 -2.25
N GLY A 45 3.08 7.98 -2.43
CA GLY A 45 1.64 7.97 -2.68
C GLY A 45 0.83 7.81 -1.38
N ASN A 46 1.03 6.68 -0.72
CA ASN A 46 0.32 6.28 0.50
C ASN A 46 -1.21 6.31 0.33
N GLY A 47 -1.70 5.79 -0.82
CA GLY A 47 -3.10 5.88 -1.22
C GLY A 47 -4.05 5.26 -0.21
N LEU A 48 -3.78 4.02 0.24
CA LEU A 48 -4.62 3.36 1.23
C LEU A 48 -4.60 4.08 2.58
N ALA A 49 -3.43 4.52 3.05
CA ALA A 49 -3.33 5.26 4.31
C ALA A 49 -4.13 6.58 4.26
N ARG A 50 -4.07 7.31 3.14
CA ARG A 50 -4.86 8.54 2.93
C ARG A 50 -6.36 8.25 2.91
N HIS A 51 -6.78 7.20 2.23
CA HIS A 51 -8.19 6.76 2.20
C HIS A 51 -8.71 6.46 3.61
N LEU A 52 -7.92 5.77 4.41
CA LEU A 52 -8.23 5.44 5.80
C LEU A 52 -8.01 6.61 6.77
N ARG A 53 -7.62 7.80 6.28
CA ARG A 53 -7.33 9.00 7.06
C ARG A 53 -6.22 8.78 8.10
N ILE A 54 -5.27 7.89 7.80
CA ILE A 54 -4.07 7.72 8.61
C ILE A 54 -3.10 8.85 8.27
N PRO A 55 -2.61 9.60 9.27
CA PRO A 55 -1.64 10.67 9.06
C PRO A 55 -0.37 10.16 8.37
N THR A 56 0.19 10.98 7.47
CA THR A 56 1.46 10.64 6.79
C THR A 56 2.70 10.95 7.64
N ASP A 57 2.54 11.69 8.71
CA ASP A 57 3.58 11.85 9.73
C ASP A 57 3.66 10.59 10.61
N PRO A 58 4.85 9.95 10.74
CA PRO A 58 4.99 8.68 11.44
C PRO A 58 4.56 8.72 12.91
N LEU A 59 4.87 9.79 13.63
CA LEU A 59 4.50 9.93 15.04
C LEU A 59 2.99 10.02 15.22
N SER A 60 2.33 10.74 14.32
CA SER A 60 0.86 10.85 14.33
C SER A 60 0.21 9.54 13.90
N ALA A 61 0.79 8.79 12.96
CA ALA A 61 0.32 7.46 12.59
C ALA A 61 0.38 6.49 13.79
N ILE A 62 1.49 6.47 14.54
CA ILE A 62 1.63 5.66 15.75
C ILE A 62 0.55 6.01 16.79
N LYS A 63 0.21 7.29 16.95
CA LYS A 63 -0.87 7.70 17.85
C LYS A 63 -2.24 7.16 17.42
N VAL A 64 -2.48 7.03 16.11
CA VAL A 64 -3.71 6.39 15.60
C VAL A 64 -3.73 4.91 15.95
N LEU A 65 -2.62 4.20 15.79
CA LEU A 65 -2.51 2.79 16.17
C LEU A 65 -2.80 2.58 17.66
N ASN A 66 -2.27 3.43 18.52
CA ASN A 66 -2.50 3.35 19.97
C ASN A 66 -3.95 3.58 20.39
N ARG A 67 -4.80 4.13 19.52
CA ARG A 67 -6.24 4.25 19.77
C ARG A 67 -6.99 2.92 19.62
N GLY A 68 -6.36 1.93 18.98
CA GLY A 68 -6.86 0.57 18.90
C GLY A 68 -8.15 0.38 18.11
N LEU A 69 -8.48 1.28 17.16
CA LEU A 69 -9.66 1.15 16.32
C LEU A 69 -9.38 0.20 15.15
N VAL A 70 -9.91 -1.00 15.21
CA VAL A 70 -9.85 -1.98 14.13
C VAL A 70 -11.12 -1.95 13.29
N GLN A 71 -10.98 -1.92 11.97
CA GLN A 71 -12.08 -1.93 11.02
C GLN A 71 -11.87 -3.04 9.99
N SER A 72 -12.94 -3.68 9.58
CA SER A 72 -12.93 -4.57 8.43
C SER A 72 -12.97 -3.74 7.14
N MET A 73 -12.21 -4.16 6.14
CA MET A 73 -12.24 -3.57 4.82
C MET A 73 -12.29 -4.64 3.74
N ASP A 74 -12.96 -4.33 2.65
CA ASP A 74 -12.94 -5.17 1.47
C ASP A 74 -11.63 -5.03 0.70
N TYR A 75 -11.30 -6.04 -0.08
CA TYR A 75 -10.20 -6.00 -1.03
C TYR A 75 -10.66 -6.55 -2.38
N GLY A 76 -10.02 -6.15 -3.46
CA GLY A 76 -10.28 -6.69 -4.78
C GLY A 76 -9.27 -7.74 -5.20
N THR A 77 -9.60 -8.50 -6.22
CA THR A 77 -8.67 -9.44 -6.86
C THR A 77 -8.65 -9.22 -8.38
N VAL A 78 -7.47 -9.31 -8.96
CA VAL A 78 -7.28 -9.32 -10.41
C VAL A 78 -6.33 -10.46 -10.78
N ASN A 79 -6.78 -11.36 -11.65
CA ASN A 79 -6.04 -12.59 -11.99
C ASN A 79 -5.54 -13.37 -10.75
N GLY A 80 -6.38 -13.47 -9.72
CA GLY A 80 -6.06 -14.16 -8.46
C GLY A 80 -5.08 -13.42 -7.54
N ARG A 81 -4.67 -12.20 -7.90
CA ARG A 81 -3.79 -11.37 -7.06
C ARG A 81 -4.62 -10.32 -6.31
N PRO A 82 -4.50 -10.21 -5.00
CA PRO A 82 -5.22 -9.22 -4.22
C PRO A 82 -4.67 -7.81 -4.41
N PHE A 83 -5.55 -6.82 -4.32
CA PHE A 83 -5.19 -5.42 -4.22
C PHE A 83 -6.11 -4.70 -3.21
N PHE A 84 -5.59 -3.70 -2.52
CA PHE A 84 -6.23 -3.09 -1.35
C PHE A 84 -6.60 -1.61 -1.53
N CYS A 85 -6.19 -0.98 -2.64
CA CYS A 85 -6.54 0.41 -2.92
C CYS A 85 -7.01 0.55 -4.35
N THR A 86 -6.10 0.51 -5.30
CA THR A 86 -6.38 0.64 -6.73
C THR A 86 -5.61 -0.39 -7.53
N CYS A 87 -6.17 -0.82 -8.64
CA CYS A 87 -5.44 -1.52 -9.69
C CYS A 87 -5.68 -0.81 -11.01
N GLY A 88 -4.66 -0.78 -11.88
CA GLY A 88 -4.74 -0.17 -13.19
C GLY A 88 -4.37 -1.16 -14.29
N VAL A 89 -5.01 -1.05 -15.44
CA VAL A 89 -4.70 -1.84 -16.63
C VAL A 89 -4.44 -0.91 -17.83
N GLY A 90 -3.75 -1.41 -18.84
CA GLY A 90 -3.46 -0.63 -20.05
C GLY A 90 -2.50 0.54 -19.77
N PHE A 91 -2.93 1.77 -20.04
CA PHE A 91 -2.10 2.96 -19.91
C PHE A 91 -1.59 3.18 -18.49
N ASP A 92 -2.43 3.02 -17.48
CA ASP A 92 -2.06 3.18 -16.05
C ASP A 92 -1.00 2.17 -15.63
N ALA A 93 -1.15 0.90 -16.03
CA ALA A 93 -0.17 -0.15 -15.76
C ALA A 93 1.17 0.17 -16.43
N PHE A 94 1.16 0.67 -17.67
CA PHE A 94 2.35 1.09 -18.38
C PHE A 94 3.08 2.24 -17.68
N ILE A 95 2.36 3.26 -17.22
CA ILE A 95 2.94 4.37 -16.46
C ILE A 95 3.55 3.89 -15.15
N SER A 96 2.86 2.99 -14.43
CA SER A 96 3.35 2.42 -13.19
C SER A 96 4.64 1.60 -13.39
N GLN A 97 4.74 0.83 -14.48
CA GLN A 97 5.95 0.11 -14.84
C GLN A 97 7.11 1.07 -15.14
N LYS A 98 6.88 2.10 -15.95
CA LYS A 98 7.89 3.12 -16.27
C LYS A 98 8.37 3.86 -15.02
N PHE A 99 7.48 4.15 -14.10
CA PHE A 99 7.82 4.75 -12.82
C PHE A 99 8.72 3.83 -11.98
N ALA A 100 8.41 2.55 -11.90
CA ALA A 100 9.24 1.57 -11.20
C ALA A 100 10.64 1.46 -11.81
N GLU A 101 10.74 1.43 -13.15
CA GLU A 101 12.01 1.36 -13.87
C GLU A 101 12.87 2.64 -13.73
N SER A 102 12.24 3.81 -13.58
CA SER A 102 12.95 5.10 -13.50
C SER A 102 13.76 5.31 -12.22
N GLY A 103 13.48 4.54 -11.17
CA GLY A 103 14.08 4.68 -9.84
C GLY A 103 13.76 6.01 -9.13
N LYS A 104 13.07 6.93 -9.79
CA LYS A 104 12.64 8.22 -9.22
C LYS A 104 11.32 8.04 -8.49
N ARG A 105 11.20 8.67 -7.34
CA ARG A 105 9.97 8.63 -6.51
C ARG A 105 9.38 10.02 -6.38
N GLY A 106 8.04 10.11 -6.45
CA GLY A 106 7.28 11.33 -6.21
C GLY A 106 6.24 11.63 -7.30
N PRO A 107 5.27 12.53 -7.01
CA PRO A 107 4.15 12.86 -7.92
C PRO A 107 4.61 13.45 -9.26
N VAL A 108 5.66 14.27 -9.24
CA VAL A 108 6.20 14.94 -10.44
C VAL A 108 6.76 13.94 -11.45
N SER A 109 7.46 12.90 -10.98
CA SER A 109 7.99 11.83 -11.83
C SER A 109 6.90 11.03 -12.54
N ASN A 110 5.74 10.86 -11.90
CA ASN A 110 4.58 10.21 -12.52
C ASN A 110 3.99 11.06 -13.67
N MET A 111 3.94 12.39 -13.49
CA MET A 111 3.47 13.32 -14.53
C MET A 111 4.40 13.35 -15.75
N GLU A 112 5.72 13.42 -15.55
CA GLU A 112 6.69 13.42 -16.65
C GLU A 112 6.61 12.13 -17.49
N SER A 113 6.42 10.97 -16.82
CA SER A 113 6.28 9.69 -17.51
C SER A 113 5.00 9.59 -18.34
N GLY A 114 3.92 10.25 -17.91
CA GLY A 114 2.65 10.35 -18.62
C GLY A 114 2.71 11.30 -19.83
N LEU A 115 3.27 12.50 -19.63
CA LEU A 115 3.35 13.53 -20.68
C LEU A 115 4.22 13.12 -21.88
N ASN A 116 5.37 12.50 -21.63
CA ASN A 116 6.30 12.10 -22.70
C ASN A 116 5.72 11.05 -23.66
N LYS A 117 4.60 10.41 -23.32
CA LYS A 117 3.95 9.44 -24.19
C LYS A 117 2.71 9.98 -24.89
N SER A 118 2.06 10.99 -24.34
CA SER A 118 0.90 11.65 -24.96
C SER A 118 1.29 12.52 -26.16
N LEU A 119 2.60 12.79 -26.35
CA LEU A 119 3.15 13.64 -27.40
C LEU A 119 3.86 12.86 -28.53
N ARG A 120 3.76 11.55 -28.57
CA ARG A 120 4.21 10.66 -29.64
C ARG A 120 3.05 9.87 -30.23
#